data_d356dc86efa09ccdf9406829c561b5f1
#
_entry.id   d356dc86efa09ccdf9406829c561b5f1
#
_cell.length_a   1.000
_cell.length_b   1.000
_cell.length_c   1.000
_cell.angle_alpha   90.00
_cell.angle_beta   90.00
_cell.angle_gamma   90.00
#
_symmetry.space_group_name_H-M   'P 1'
#
loop_
_entity.id
_entity.type
_entity.pdbx_description
1 polymer ?
#
loop_
_entity_poly.entity_id
_entity_poly.type
_entity_poly.pdbx_seq_one_letter_code
_entity_poly.pdbx_strand_id
1 'polypeptide(L)'
;MKSIHILIQPLYAICFLLLLSTIAKAQQPTVVVDSSLLDRINTLEQQANYTKPGDDHFMVVGLTTFGFVRNKTTTTFAGSSQVSKTNSLADADHYEFSPMFLWRHGNKFLLEFEPSFSNDQLGVNWAAISYFALPGLIIRGGYLVLPFGTYNKRLAAGWINKFASDPEGVAGASDYAVEAEGGIQAGSMKWSYDVAISNGMMLNPDGTTQSVGITDNNKNKTITARIGWLPLSNSSIELGASIMTGKVGDAGTKNENVMANLYALDLNIVENINPFQLNIKGQYSITDIGHTDYINPVDSSTYSFNNHTTTGYVMAALRPVSFKNFIKNFEIAGRYGNYTSPANSLFGTKDNSLALSLNYWLNWRTVVRYTYEAIKGTDRVSDALGGTPGAITKSNSMYLQFSIQL
;
A
#
# COMPACT_ATOMS: atom_id res chain seq x y z
N MET A 1 15.55 -1.99 29.71
CA MET A 1 14.90 -1.84 28.39
C MET A 1 15.86 -1.47 27.24
N LYS A 2 17.13 -1.17 27.49
CA LYS A 2 18.14 -0.88 26.44
C LYS A 2 18.74 -2.12 25.75
N SER A 3 18.52 -3.33 26.28
CA SER A 3 19.19 -4.55 25.80
C SER A 3 18.50 -5.27 24.63
N ILE A 4 17.24 -4.97 24.34
CA ILE A 4 16.47 -5.66 23.27
C ILE A 4 16.74 -5.04 21.90
N HIS A 5 17.01 -3.73 21.82
CA HIS A 5 17.32 -3.07 20.55
C HIS A 5 18.64 -3.53 19.92
N ILE A 6 19.60 -3.96 20.73
CA ILE A 6 20.92 -4.40 20.25
C ILE A 6 20.87 -5.81 19.66
N LEU A 7 19.90 -6.65 20.04
CA LEU A 7 19.74 -8.01 19.55
C LEU A 7 18.94 -8.11 18.24
N ILE A 8 18.14 -7.11 17.92
CA ILE A 8 17.28 -7.13 16.73
C ILE A 8 18.06 -6.73 15.46
N GLN A 9 19.00 -5.79 15.56
CA GLN A 9 19.82 -5.39 14.42
C GLN A 9 20.67 -6.51 13.80
N PRO A 10 21.36 -7.37 14.57
CA PRO A 10 22.09 -8.49 14.00
C PRO A 10 21.17 -9.58 13.44
N LEU A 11 19.93 -9.71 13.92
CA LEU A 11 18.99 -10.69 13.40
C LEU A 11 18.53 -10.34 11.98
N TYR A 12 18.33 -9.07 11.66
CA TYR A 12 18.04 -8.62 10.30
C TYR A 12 19.21 -8.87 9.34
N ALA A 13 20.44 -8.62 9.79
CA ALA A 13 21.64 -8.87 9.00
C ALA A 13 21.87 -10.38 8.75
N ILE A 14 21.59 -11.21 9.73
CA ILE A 14 21.71 -12.66 9.61
C ILE A 14 20.61 -13.25 8.71
N CYS A 15 19.38 -12.79 8.81
CA CYS A 15 18.32 -13.20 7.88
C CYS A 15 18.61 -12.78 6.44
N PHE A 16 19.16 -11.58 6.24
CA PHE A 16 19.55 -11.09 4.91
C PHE A 16 20.72 -11.89 4.33
N LEU A 17 21.75 -12.24 5.13
CA LEU A 17 22.88 -13.06 4.72
C LEU A 17 22.53 -14.53 4.48
N LEU A 18 21.61 -15.10 5.26
CA LEU A 18 21.10 -16.46 5.04
C LEU A 18 20.26 -16.57 3.77
N LEU A 19 19.46 -15.53 3.44
CA LEU A 19 18.75 -15.45 2.17
C LEU A 19 19.71 -15.37 0.97
N LEU A 20 20.79 -14.62 1.07
CA LEU A 20 21.81 -14.53 0.01
C LEU A 20 22.56 -15.84 -0.20
N SER A 21 22.80 -16.62 0.85
CA SER A 21 23.54 -17.89 0.75
C SER A 21 22.71 -19.03 0.11
N THR A 22 21.40 -18.99 0.20
CA THR A 22 20.50 -19.96 -0.44
C THR A 22 20.32 -19.68 -1.94
N ILE A 23 20.45 -18.43 -2.37
CA ILE A 23 20.34 -18.01 -3.78
C ILE A 23 21.50 -18.57 -4.62
N ALA A 24 22.67 -18.76 -4.02
CA ALA A 24 23.87 -19.23 -4.74
C ALA A 24 23.82 -20.70 -5.19
N LYS A 25 22.82 -21.49 -4.80
CA LYS A 25 22.68 -22.92 -5.14
C LYS A 25 21.44 -23.29 -5.96
N ALA A 26 20.67 -22.32 -6.44
CA ALA A 26 19.57 -22.59 -7.34
C ALA A 26 20.13 -23.00 -8.73
N GLN A 27 20.42 -24.27 -8.92
CA GLN A 27 20.58 -24.86 -10.26
C GLN A 27 19.29 -24.58 -11.03
N GLN A 28 19.43 -24.00 -12.22
CA GLN A 28 18.32 -23.81 -13.14
C GLN A 28 17.63 -25.16 -13.37
N PRO A 29 16.34 -25.32 -13.06
CA PRO A 29 15.61 -26.45 -13.59
C PRO A 29 15.58 -26.26 -15.11
N THR A 30 16.04 -27.25 -15.87
CA THR A 30 15.70 -27.37 -17.28
C THR A 30 14.19 -27.53 -17.36
N VAL A 31 13.49 -26.42 -17.55
CA VAL A 31 12.06 -26.45 -17.83
C VAL A 31 11.91 -27.07 -19.20
N VAL A 32 11.53 -28.34 -19.23
CA VAL A 32 10.95 -28.94 -20.44
C VAL A 32 9.62 -28.20 -20.61
N VAL A 33 9.63 -27.14 -21.42
CA VAL A 33 8.41 -26.41 -21.75
C VAL A 33 7.58 -27.37 -22.60
N ASP A 34 6.44 -27.80 -22.06
CA ASP A 34 5.48 -28.61 -22.79
C ASP A 34 5.05 -27.81 -24.03
N SER A 35 5.21 -28.41 -25.21
CA SER A 35 4.86 -27.81 -26.50
C SER A 35 3.41 -27.33 -26.51
N SER A 36 2.53 -28.03 -25.80
CA SER A 36 1.12 -27.63 -25.67
C SER A 36 0.94 -26.31 -24.91
N LEU A 37 1.82 -26.01 -23.97
CA LEU A 37 1.82 -24.75 -23.19
C LEU A 37 2.35 -23.60 -24.04
N LEU A 38 3.39 -23.84 -24.84
CA LEU A 38 3.87 -22.87 -25.83
C LEU A 38 2.82 -22.56 -26.89
N ASP A 39 2.12 -23.57 -27.41
CA ASP A 39 1.04 -23.38 -28.38
C ASP A 39 -0.12 -22.60 -27.78
N ARG A 40 -0.46 -22.82 -26.50
CA ARG A 40 -1.47 -22.03 -25.79
C ARG A 40 -1.02 -20.59 -25.56
N ILE A 41 0.25 -20.37 -25.17
CA ILE A 41 0.79 -19.02 -25.01
C ILE A 41 0.80 -18.30 -26.36
N ASN A 42 1.29 -18.93 -27.42
CA ASN A 42 1.28 -18.36 -28.78
C ASN A 42 -0.14 -18.07 -29.26
N THR A 43 -1.09 -18.95 -28.97
CA THR A 43 -2.51 -18.73 -29.32
C THR A 43 -3.08 -17.57 -28.52
N LEU A 44 -2.78 -17.44 -27.22
CA LEU A 44 -3.22 -16.31 -26.40
C LEU A 44 -2.53 -15.01 -26.81
N GLU A 45 -1.24 -15.06 -27.15
CA GLU A 45 -0.53 -13.90 -27.72
C GLU A 45 -1.07 -13.49 -29.08
N GLN A 46 -1.38 -14.46 -29.95
CA GLN A 46 -2.06 -14.19 -31.22
C GLN A 46 -3.46 -13.63 -31.00
N GLN A 47 -4.25 -14.17 -30.07
CA GLN A 47 -5.56 -13.62 -29.70
C GLN A 47 -5.45 -12.21 -29.11
N ALA A 48 -4.45 -11.95 -28.28
CA ALA A 48 -4.17 -10.62 -27.74
C ALA A 48 -3.71 -9.63 -28.83
N ASN A 49 -3.01 -10.11 -29.86
CA ASN A 49 -2.57 -9.31 -31.00
C ASN A 49 -3.60 -9.19 -32.11
N TYR A 50 -4.68 -9.99 -32.10
CA TYR A 50 -5.74 -10.00 -33.09
C TYR A 50 -6.83 -8.95 -32.88
N THR A 51 -6.63 -7.98 -32.01
CA THR A 51 -7.50 -6.81 -31.99
C THR A 51 -7.26 -6.02 -33.28
N LYS A 52 -8.19 -6.12 -34.22
CA LYS A 52 -8.17 -5.29 -35.42
C LYS A 52 -8.10 -3.82 -35.02
N PRO A 53 -7.34 -2.97 -35.73
CA PRO A 53 -7.40 -1.53 -35.50
C PRO A 53 -8.86 -1.08 -35.57
N GLY A 54 -9.34 -0.48 -34.44
CA GLY A 54 -10.74 -0.06 -34.33
C GLY A 54 -11.67 -0.99 -33.56
N ASP A 55 -11.21 -2.17 -33.10
CA ASP A 55 -12.01 -3.00 -32.21
C ASP A 55 -12.02 -2.41 -30.81
N ASP A 56 -13.21 -2.12 -30.33
CA ASP A 56 -13.45 -1.67 -28.96
C ASP A 56 -13.77 -2.88 -28.08
N HIS A 57 -13.11 -2.97 -26.93
CA HIS A 57 -13.37 -4.00 -25.94
C HIS A 57 -13.78 -3.36 -24.62
N PHE A 58 -14.91 -3.82 -24.11
CA PHE A 58 -15.40 -3.41 -22.81
C PHE A 58 -15.38 -4.58 -21.84
N MET A 59 -14.89 -4.35 -20.63
CA MET A 59 -14.84 -5.34 -19.56
C MET A 59 -15.22 -4.67 -18.26
N VAL A 60 -15.92 -5.40 -17.40
CA VAL A 60 -16.13 -5.02 -16.00
C VAL A 60 -15.38 -6.02 -15.15
N VAL A 61 -14.54 -5.51 -14.28
CA VAL A 61 -13.85 -6.26 -13.23
C VAL A 61 -14.09 -5.51 -11.92
N GLY A 62 -13.40 -5.82 -10.86
CA GLY A 62 -13.47 -5.03 -9.63
C GLY A 62 -13.42 -5.87 -8.37
N LEU A 63 -13.78 -5.26 -7.27
CA LEU A 63 -13.71 -5.82 -5.94
C LEU A 63 -15.05 -5.69 -5.23
N THR A 64 -15.44 -6.72 -4.54
CA THR A 64 -16.45 -6.67 -3.50
C THR A 64 -15.86 -7.24 -2.22
N THR A 65 -15.95 -6.48 -1.15
CA THR A 65 -15.53 -6.91 0.18
C THR A 65 -16.67 -6.71 1.16
N PHE A 66 -16.87 -7.70 2.00
CA PHE A 66 -17.86 -7.67 3.08
C PHE A 66 -17.24 -8.28 4.32
N GLY A 67 -17.40 -7.66 5.49
CA GLY A 67 -16.75 -8.14 6.68
C GLY A 67 -17.47 -7.83 7.97
N PHE A 68 -16.99 -8.47 9.02
CA PHE A 68 -17.35 -8.20 10.41
C PHE A 68 -16.09 -7.81 11.17
N VAL A 69 -16.18 -6.74 11.96
CA VAL A 69 -15.11 -6.29 12.84
C VAL A 69 -15.58 -6.27 14.29
N ARG A 70 -14.70 -6.72 15.15
CA ARG A 70 -14.80 -6.52 16.60
C ARG A 70 -13.52 -5.87 17.08
N ASN A 71 -13.64 -4.65 17.59
CA ASN A 71 -12.52 -3.89 18.14
C ASN A 71 -12.73 -3.63 19.62
N LYS A 72 -11.64 -3.71 20.39
CA LYS A 72 -11.55 -3.25 21.78
C LYS A 72 -10.32 -2.39 21.96
N THR A 73 -10.53 -1.10 22.18
CA THR A 73 -9.46 -0.13 22.45
C THR A 73 -9.50 0.27 23.92
N THR A 74 -8.35 0.27 24.56
CA THR A 74 -8.15 0.76 25.92
C THR A 74 -7.13 1.88 25.88
N THR A 75 -7.56 3.08 26.28
CA THR A 75 -6.70 4.26 26.42
C THR A 75 -6.49 4.56 27.88
N THR A 76 -5.24 4.64 28.30
CA THR A 76 -4.85 4.93 29.69
C THR A 76 -4.09 6.24 29.74
N PHE A 77 -4.58 7.18 30.54
CA PHE A 77 -3.98 8.48 30.75
C PHE A 77 -4.11 8.91 32.21
N ALA A 78 -3.01 9.43 32.83
CA ALA A 78 -2.97 9.92 34.20
C ALA A 78 -3.58 8.96 35.23
N GLY A 79 -3.36 7.64 35.06
CA GLY A 79 -3.90 6.61 35.95
C GLY A 79 -5.35 6.22 35.72
N SER A 80 -6.07 6.92 34.83
CA SER A 80 -7.44 6.59 34.44
C SER A 80 -7.42 5.79 33.14
N SER A 81 -8.34 4.83 32.98
CA SER A 81 -8.47 4.02 31.77
C SER A 81 -9.88 4.13 31.21
N GLN A 82 -9.98 4.41 29.90
CA GLN A 82 -11.21 4.35 29.14
C GLN A 82 -11.17 3.13 28.22
N VAL A 83 -12.30 2.45 28.09
CA VAL A 83 -12.44 1.27 27.19
C VAL A 83 -13.55 1.55 26.20
N SER A 84 -13.19 1.58 24.92
CA SER A 84 -14.12 1.59 23.80
C SER A 84 -14.24 0.20 23.21
N LYS A 85 -15.44 -0.21 22.83
CA LYS A 85 -15.72 -1.47 22.15
C LYS A 85 -16.62 -1.20 20.96
N THR A 86 -16.23 -1.68 19.81
CA THR A 86 -17.02 -1.63 18.59
C THR A 86 -17.24 -3.05 18.09
N ASN A 87 -18.47 -3.36 17.71
CA ASN A 87 -18.80 -4.54 16.94
C ASN A 87 -19.63 -4.06 15.77
N SER A 88 -19.18 -4.30 14.58
CA SER A 88 -19.82 -3.84 13.37
C SER A 88 -19.88 -4.95 12.34
N LEU A 89 -20.97 -5.01 11.62
CA LEU A 89 -21.12 -5.80 10.41
C LEU A 89 -21.14 -4.84 9.25
N ALA A 90 -20.26 -5.04 8.27
CA ALA A 90 -20.16 -4.16 7.11
C ALA A 90 -19.89 -2.69 7.49
N ASP A 91 -18.85 -2.43 8.30
CA ASP A 91 -18.42 -1.05 8.55
C ASP A 91 -17.70 -0.45 7.33
N ALA A 92 -17.38 0.85 7.41
CA ALA A 92 -16.81 1.61 6.30
C ALA A 92 -15.54 1.00 5.71
N ASP A 93 -14.73 0.36 6.55
CA ASP A 93 -13.43 -0.21 6.14
C ASP A 93 -13.56 -1.65 5.64
N HIS A 94 -14.71 -2.31 5.86
CA HIS A 94 -14.90 -3.73 5.62
C HIS A 94 -16.10 -4.05 4.72
N TYR A 95 -16.76 -3.03 4.18
CA TYR A 95 -17.76 -3.13 3.13
C TYR A 95 -17.37 -2.22 1.98
N GLU A 96 -17.07 -2.82 0.85
CA GLU A 96 -16.74 -2.11 -0.37
C GLU A 96 -17.30 -2.85 -1.58
N PHE A 97 -17.89 -2.11 -2.49
CA PHE A 97 -18.23 -2.55 -3.83
C PHE A 97 -17.60 -1.58 -4.83
N SER A 98 -16.53 -2.01 -5.49
CA SER A 98 -15.76 -1.20 -6.42
C SER A 98 -15.70 -1.89 -7.79
N PRO A 99 -16.73 -1.73 -8.64
CA PRO A 99 -16.67 -2.21 -10.02
C PRO A 99 -15.72 -1.33 -10.82
N MET A 100 -14.80 -1.95 -11.55
CA MET A 100 -13.88 -1.26 -12.45
C MET A 100 -14.31 -1.49 -13.90
N PHE A 101 -14.63 -0.41 -14.57
CA PHE A 101 -14.99 -0.38 -15.97
C PHE A 101 -13.75 -0.16 -16.82
N LEU A 102 -13.45 -1.10 -17.71
CA LEU A 102 -12.30 -1.05 -18.61
C LEU A 102 -12.83 -0.95 -20.03
N TRP A 103 -12.43 0.09 -20.72
CA TRP A 103 -12.73 0.24 -22.16
C TRP A 103 -11.45 0.45 -22.92
N ARG A 104 -11.12 -0.53 -23.75
CA ARG A 104 -9.97 -0.49 -24.66
C ARG A 104 -10.42 -0.03 -26.03
N HIS A 105 -9.80 1.04 -26.52
CA HIS A 105 -10.00 1.56 -27.87
C HIS A 105 -8.77 1.29 -28.71
N GLY A 106 -8.93 0.37 -29.65
CA GLY A 106 -7.83 -0.14 -30.48
C GLY A 106 -6.68 -0.70 -29.66
N ASN A 107 -5.45 -0.50 -30.14
CA ASN A 107 -4.24 -1.03 -29.49
C ASN A 107 -3.58 -0.05 -28.53
N LYS A 108 -3.99 1.23 -28.54
CA LYS A 108 -3.22 2.30 -27.91
C LYS A 108 -3.88 2.96 -26.74
N PHE A 109 -5.18 2.81 -26.55
CA PHE A 109 -5.89 3.50 -25.49
C PHE A 109 -6.63 2.52 -24.59
N LEU A 110 -6.58 2.79 -23.29
CA LEU A 110 -7.38 2.15 -22.27
C LEU A 110 -7.97 3.22 -21.36
N LEU A 111 -9.27 3.21 -21.23
CA LEU A 111 -9.99 4.00 -20.24
C LEU A 111 -10.34 3.10 -19.08
N GLU A 112 -10.07 3.57 -17.87
CA GLU A 112 -10.25 2.86 -16.62
C GLU A 112 -11.07 3.75 -15.69
N PHE A 113 -12.16 3.23 -15.14
CA PHE A 113 -12.99 3.94 -14.19
C PHE A 113 -13.46 3.01 -13.08
N GLU A 114 -13.09 3.30 -11.83
CA GLU A 114 -13.43 2.54 -10.64
C GLU A 114 -14.15 3.42 -9.63
N PRO A 115 -15.49 3.52 -9.69
CA PRO A 115 -16.27 4.07 -8.60
C PRO A 115 -16.24 3.13 -7.39
N SER A 116 -16.27 3.69 -6.20
CA SER A 116 -16.30 2.97 -4.93
C SER A 116 -17.58 3.29 -4.19
N PHE A 117 -18.26 2.24 -3.75
CA PHE A 117 -19.45 2.33 -2.92
C PHE A 117 -19.12 1.72 -1.56
N SER A 118 -19.01 2.53 -0.54
CA SER A 118 -18.75 2.09 0.82
C SER A 118 -19.62 2.87 1.79
N ASN A 119 -20.32 2.18 2.65
CA ASN A 119 -21.04 2.74 3.79
C ASN A 119 -21.80 4.04 3.49
N ASP A 120 -22.70 4.01 2.50
CA ASP A 120 -23.51 5.14 2.01
C ASP A 120 -22.72 6.28 1.34
N GLN A 121 -21.44 6.07 1.06
CA GLN A 121 -20.62 7.02 0.34
C GLN A 121 -20.30 6.51 -1.07
N LEU A 122 -20.33 7.44 -2.01
CA LEU A 122 -19.85 7.22 -3.37
C LEU A 122 -18.53 7.96 -3.54
N GLY A 123 -17.50 7.21 -3.84
CA GLY A 123 -16.17 7.72 -4.15
C GLY A 123 -15.71 7.33 -5.55
N VAL A 124 -14.52 7.74 -5.89
CA VAL A 124 -13.78 7.29 -7.07
C VAL A 124 -12.40 6.86 -6.60
N ASN A 125 -12.08 5.57 -6.78
CA ASN A 125 -10.76 5.04 -6.46
C ASN A 125 -9.76 5.27 -7.58
N TRP A 126 -10.27 5.23 -8.85
CA TRP A 126 -9.44 5.34 -10.04
C TRP A 126 -10.27 5.89 -11.20
N ALA A 127 -9.70 6.84 -11.96
CA ALA A 127 -10.30 7.32 -13.20
C ALA A 127 -9.19 7.81 -14.13
N ALA A 128 -8.85 7.03 -15.15
CA ALA A 128 -7.67 7.28 -15.97
C ALA A 128 -7.86 6.95 -17.44
N ILE A 129 -7.09 7.65 -18.27
CA ILE A 129 -6.86 7.30 -19.68
C ILE A 129 -5.40 6.93 -19.80
N SER A 130 -5.14 5.70 -20.27
CA SER A 130 -3.80 5.18 -20.54
C SER A 130 -3.52 5.17 -22.04
N TYR A 131 -2.39 5.70 -22.46
CA TYR A 131 -1.87 5.66 -23.81
C TYR A 131 -0.63 4.78 -23.88
N PHE A 132 -0.70 3.68 -24.61
CA PHE A 132 0.42 2.76 -24.86
C PHE A 132 1.31 3.32 -25.96
N ALA A 133 2.27 4.15 -25.58
CA ALA A 133 3.09 4.91 -26.51
C ALA A 133 4.08 4.01 -27.26
N LEU A 134 4.82 3.19 -26.52
CA LEU A 134 5.85 2.26 -26.99
C LEU A 134 5.86 1.01 -26.12
N PRO A 135 6.46 -0.12 -26.59
CA PRO A 135 6.78 -1.23 -25.70
C PRO A 135 7.62 -0.73 -24.51
N GLY A 136 7.11 -0.92 -23.30
CA GLY A 136 7.77 -0.47 -22.08
C GLY A 136 7.52 1.00 -21.69
N LEU A 137 6.61 1.74 -22.35
CA LEU A 137 6.19 3.08 -21.96
C LEU A 137 4.68 3.27 -22.11
N ILE A 138 4.03 3.52 -20.98
CA ILE A 138 2.63 3.90 -20.90
C ILE A 138 2.55 5.32 -20.32
N ILE A 139 1.78 6.19 -20.95
CA ILE A 139 1.47 7.52 -20.44
C ILE A 139 0.03 7.48 -19.97
N ARG A 140 -0.20 7.89 -18.73
CA ARG A 140 -1.53 7.86 -18.09
C ARG A 140 -1.90 9.24 -17.57
N GLY A 141 -3.15 9.62 -17.69
CA GLY A 141 -3.67 10.87 -17.14
C GLY A 141 -5.01 10.67 -16.47
N GLY A 142 -5.23 11.30 -15.32
CA GLY A 142 -6.50 11.21 -14.59
C GLY A 142 -6.33 11.25 -13.08
N TYR A 143 -7.31 10.68 -12.36
CA TYR A 143 -7.23 10.46 -10.92
C TYR A 143 -6.57 9.12 -10.65
N LEU A 144 -5.37 9.15 -10.11
CA LEU A 144 -4.45 8.01 -10.02
C LEU A 144 -3.98 7.82 -8.59
N VAL A 145 -3.69 6.58 -8.22
CA VAL A 145 -2.85 6.28 -7.05
C VAL A 145 -1.41 6.56 -7.42
N LEU A 146 -0.78 7.50 -6.73
CA LEU A 146 0.58 7.95 -7.03
C LEU A 146 1.61 6.85 -6.73
N PRO A 147 2.71 6.78 -7.51
CA PRO A 147 3.72 5.72 -7.41
C PRO A 147 4.68 5.92 -6.22
N PHE A 148 4.15 5.92 -5.01
CA PHE A 148 4.94 6.03 -3.79
C PHE A 148 4.86 4.74 -2.96
N GLY A 149 5.99 4.07 -2.80
CA GLY A 149 6.03 2.73 -2.24
C GLY A 149 5.33 1.70 -3.11
N THR A 150 5.00 0.56 -2.52
CA THR A 150 4.33 -0.52 -3.25
C THR A 150 2.93 -0.83 -2.70
N TYR A 151 2.62 -0.39 -1.47
CA TYR A 151 1.39 -0.81 -0.80
C TYR A 151 0.14 -0.31 -1.53
N ASN A 152 -0.06 0.98 -1.61
CA ASN A 152 -1.31 1.55 -2.12
C ASN A 152 -1.58 1.19 -3.60
N LYS A 153 -0.59 1.31 -4.45
CA LYS A 153 -0.75 1.06 -5.90
C LYS A 153 -0.87 -0.43 -6.24
N ARG A 154 -0.27 -1.34 -5.45
CA ARG A 154 -0.11 -2.74 -5.83
C ARG A 154 -0.64 -3.76 -4.83
N LEU A 155 -0.71 -3.43 -3.55
CA LEU A 155 -0.94 -4.41 -2.49
C LEU A 155 -2.22 -4.20 -1.70
N ALA A 156 -2.80 -3.03 -1.72
CA ALA A 156 -3.99 -2.69 -0.94
C ALA A 156 -5.25 -3.45 -1.37
N ALA A 157 -5.31 -3.88 -2.63
CA ALA A 157 -6.47 -4.59 -3.15
C ALA A 157 -6.81 -5.84 -2.32
N GLY A 158 -8.06 -6.03 -1.96
CA GLY A 158 -8.53 -7.04 -1.04
C GLY A 158 -8.22 -8.50 -1.41
N TRP A 159 -7.96 -8.80 -2.70
CA TRP A 159 -7.50 -10.14 -3.12
C TRP A 159 -5.97 -10.30 -3.05
N ILE A 160 -5.21 -9.20 -3.00
CA ILE A 160 -3.74 -9.24 -2.90
C ILE A 160 -3.32 -9.08 -1.44
N ASN A 161 -3.97 -8.20 -0.68
CA ASN A 161 -3.74 -8.04 0.75
C ASN A 161 -3.99 -9.37 1.48
N LYS A 162 -3.10 -9.72 2.38
CA LYS A 162 -3.18 -10.96 3.17
C LYS A 162 -3.91 -10.77 4.50
N PHE A 163 -4.29 -9.55 4.81
CA PHE A 163 -4.94 -9.14 6.06
C PHE A 163 -6.23 -8.38 5.74
N ALA A 164 -7.17 -8.41 6.66
CA ALA A 164 -8.37 -7.59 6.60
C ALA A 164 -8.13 -6.15 7.11
N SER A 165 -6.93 -5.85 7.58
CA SER A 165 -6.50 -4.52 8.01
C SER A 165 -5.28 -4.07 7.23
N ASP A 166 -5.10 -2.75 7.11
CA ASP A 166 -3.96 -2.13 6.46
C ASP A 166 -2.84 -1.84 7.45
N PRO A 167 -1.56 -1.72 7.00
CA PRO A 167 -0.49 -1.22 7.85
C PRO A 167 -0.76 0.24 8.22
N GLU A 168 -0.49 0.60 9.47
CA GLU A 168 -0.68 1.97 9.90
C GLU A 168 0.29 2.96 9.24
N GLY A 169 -0.21 4.16 8.97
CA GLY A 169 0.59 5.29 8.51
C GLY A 169 1.27 5.08 7.15
N VAL A 170 0.87 4.08 6.36
CA VAL A 170 1.46 3.89 5.03
C VAL A 170 1.16 5.11 4.18
N ALA A 171 2.22 5.89 3.92
CA ALA A 171 2.12 7.04 3.06
C ALA A 171 1.79 6.61 1.63
N GLY A 172 0.91 7.33 1.01
CA GLY A 172 0.48 7.17 -0.36
C GLY A 172 -0.77 8.00 -0.55
N ALA A 173 -0.90 8.58 -1.72
CA ALA A 173 -2.03 9.44 -2.03
C ALA A 173 -2.55 9.11 -3.40
N SER A 174 -3.85 9.34 -3.60
CA SER A 174 -4.45 9.43 -4.92
C SER A 174 -4.61 10.91 -5.26
N ASP A 175 -4.31 11.27 -6.50
CA ASP A 175 -4.42 12.65 -6.95
C ASP A 175 -4.65 12.72 -8.45
N TYR A 176 -5.03 13.89 -8.95
CA TYR A 176 -5.05 14.17 -10.38
C TYR A 176 -3.62 14.33 -10.89
N ALA A 177 -3.21 13.45 -11.78
CA ALA A 177 -1.83 13.35 -12.22
C ALA A 177 -1.71 13.00 -13.70
N VAL A 178 -0.52 13.27 -14.23
CA VAL A 178 0.01 12.66 -15.45
C VAL A 178 1.20 11.79 -15.04
N GLU A 179 1.17 10.55 -15.49
CA GLU A 179 2.13 9.51 -15.12
C GLU A 179 2.75 8.89 -16.38
N ALA A 180 4.04 8.60 -16.29
CA ALA A 180 4.76 7.77 -17.25
C ALA A 180 5.28 6.53 -16.52
N GLU A 181 4.82 5.36 -16.92
CA GLU A 181 5.25 4.10 -16.31
C GLU A 181 5.76 3.12 -17.37
N GLY A 182 6.61 2.20 -16.94
CA GLY A 182 7.10 1.18 -17.82
C GLY A 182 8.12 0.24 -17.23
N GLY A 183 8.74 -0.55 -18.10
CA GLY A 183 9.78 -1.48 -17.71
C GLY A 183 10.81 -1.69 -18.80
N ILE A 184 12.03 -2.00 -18.37
CA ILE A 184 13.17 -2.26 -19.23
C ILE A 184 13.79 -3.58 -18.81
N GLN A 185 14.05 -4.45 -19.78
CA GLN A 185 14.81 -5.68 -19.58
C GLN A 185 16.28 -5.45 -19.95
N ALA A 186 17.17 -5.79 -19.00
CA ALA A 186 18.61 -5.70 -19.19
C ALA A 186 19.25 -7.08 -18.86
N GLY A 187 19.43 -7.90 -19.86
CA GLY A 187 19.87 -9.30 -19.69
C GLY A 187 18.80 -10.12 -18.94
N SER A 188 19.20 -10.76 -17.87
CA SER A 188 18.30 -11.52 -16.98
C SER A 188 17.54 -10.64 -15.97
N MET A 189 17.98 -9.40 -15.77
CA MET A 189 17.39 -8.46 -14.85
C MET A 189 16.30 -7.63 -15.53
N LYS A 190 15.34 -7.16 -14.73
CA LYS A 190 14.30 -6.24 -15.18
C LYS A 190 14.26 -5.02 -14.26
N TRP A 191 13.88 -3.89 -14.84
CA TRP A 191 13.68 -2.63 -14.13
C TRP A 191 12.29 -2.13 -14.43
N SER A 192 11.58 -1.69 -13.43
CA SER A 192 10.34 -0.92 -13.57
C SER A 192 10.62 0.53 -13.20
N TYR A 193 9.95 1.45 -13.85
CA TYR A 193 9.98 2.86 -13.51
C TYR A 193 8.58 3.44 -13.59
N ASP A 194 8.36 4.45 -12.78
CA ASP A 194 7.07 5.10 -12.63
C ASP A 194 7.31 6.53 -12.15
N VAL A 195 6.85 7.52 -12.91
CA VAL A 195 7.04 8.94 -12.61
C VAL A 195 5.72 9.66 -12.84
N ALA A 196 5.22 10.35 -11.82
CA ALA A 196 3.99 11.12 -11.89
C ALA A 196 4.23 12.58 -11.50
N ILE A 197 3.49 13.47 -12.14
CA ILE A 197 3.34 14.88 -11.78
C ILE A 197 1.88 15.08 -11.42
N SER A 198 1.59 15.50 -10.18
CA SER A 198 0.24 15.68 -9.66
C SER A 198 -0.03 17.08 -9.17
N ASN A 199 -1.30 17.41 -8.90
CA ASN A 199 -1.69 18.67 -8.30
C ASN A 199 -0.97 18.91 -6.98
N GLY A 200 -0.90 17.89 -6.11
CA GLY A 200 0.00 17.94 -4.97
C GLY A 200 -0.68 17.69 -3.63
N MET A 201 0.02 18.10 -2.60
CA MET A 201 -0.39 17.93 -1.22
C MET A 201 -0.61 19.30 -0.57
N MET A 202 -1.56 19.37 0.36
CA MET A 202 -1.74 20.52 1.24
C MET A 202 -1.39 20.14 2.68
N LEU A 203 -0.92 21.12 3.44
CA LEU A 203 -0.57 21.01 4.84
C LEU A 203 -1.77 21.36 5.71
N ASN A 204 -2.19 20.42 6.54
CA ASN A 204 -3.25 20.64 7.52
C ASN A 204 -2.73 21.40 8.76
N PRO A 205 -3.61 22.06 9.52
CA PRO A 205 -3.23 22.79 10.74
C PRO A 205 -2.57 21.92 11.81
N ASP A 206 -2.87 20.63 11.86
CA ASP A 206 -2.24 19.66 12.76
C ASP A 206 -0.83 19.23 12.32
N GLY A 207 -0.45 19.51 11.06
CA GLY A 207 0.82 19.14 10.47
C GLY A 207 0.77 17.89 9.59
N THR A 208 -0.38 17.25 9.47
CA THR A 208 -0.57 16.18 8.48
C THR A 208 -0.68 16.73 7.06
N THR A 209 -0.52 15.88 6.06
CA THR A 209 -0.73 16.24 4.65
C THR A 209 -1.86 15.44 4.04
N GLN A 210 -2.56 16.04 3.11
CA GLN A 210 -3.57 15.39 2.28
C GLN A 210 -3.46 15.85 0.83
N SER A 211 -4.00 15.07 -0.11
CA SER A 211 -4.09 15.49 -1.52
C SER A 211 -5.00 16.68 -1.68
N VAL A 212 -4.62 17.61 -2.55
CA VAL A 212 -5.46 18.78 -2.88
C VAL A 212 -6.63 18.43 -3.80
N GLY A 213 -6.56 17.31 -4.51
CA GLY A 213 -7.59 16.87 -5.45
C GLY A 213 -7.70 17.78 -6.67
N ILE A 214 -8.93 18.18 -7.04
CA ILE A 214 -9.17 19.00 -8.24
C ILE A 214 -8.70 20.45 -8.04
N THR A 215 -8.85 20.98 -6.83
CA THR A 215 -8.53 22.37 -6.54
C THR A 215 -7.07 22.49 -6.11
N ASP A 216 -6.25 23.07 -6.97
CA ASP A 216 -4.86 23.33 -6.65
C ASP A 216 -4.75 24.50 -5.65
N ASN A 217 -4.09 24.31 -4.53
CA ASN A 217 -3.91 25.31 -3.48
C ASN A 217 -2.69 26.22 -3.72
N ASN A 218 -1.81 25.85 -4.66
CA ASN A 218 -0.64 26.60 -5.06
C ASN A 218 -0.25 26.27 -6.51
N LYS A 219 0.68 27.01 -7.10
CA LYS A 219 1.12 26.75 -8.48
C LYS A 219 2.20 25.68 -8.60
N ASN A 220 2.58 25.06 -7.50
CA ASN A 220 3.62 24.04 -7.48
C ASN A 220 2.98 22.65 -7.67
N LYS A 221 3.65 21.79 -8.42
CA LYS A 221 3.25 20.42 -8.64
C LYS A 221 4.10 19.47 -7.82
N THR A 222 3.49 18.41 -7.32
CA THR A 222 4.21 17.33 -6.65
C THR A 222 4.75 16.36 -7.70
N ILE A 223 6.02 15.99 -7.55
CA ILE A 223 6.67 14.97 -8.35
C ILE A 223 6.77 13.72 -7.49
N THR A 224 6.28 12.61 -8.03
CA THR A 224 6.40 11.28 -7.41
C THR A 224 7.12 10.36 -8.38
N ALA A 225 8.10 9.62 -7.90
CA ALA A 225 8.82 8.65 -8.72
C ALA A 225 9.11 7.37 -7.93
N ARG A 226 9.04 6.23 -8.62
CA ARG A 226 9.46 4.93 -8.12
C ARG A 226 10.31 4.20 -9.16
N ILE A 227 11.36 3.53 -8.70
CA ILE A 227 12.13 2.58 -9.47
C ILE A 227 12.07 1.21 -8.79
N GLY A 228 11.85 0.14 -9.55
CA GLY A 228 11.89 -1.24 -9.08
C GLY A 228 12.97 -2.02 -9.81
N TRP A 229 13.72 -2.83 -9.06
CA TRP A 229 14.75 -3.71 -9.58
C TRP A 229 14.38 -5.17 -9.31
N LEU A 230 14.31 -5.97 -10.38
CA LEU A 230 14.04 -7.40 -10.35
C LEU A 230 15.31 -8.13 -10.81
N PRO A 231 16.17 -8.54 -9.86
CA PRO A 231 17.49 -9.10 -10.16
C PRO A 231 17.44 -10.48 -10.83
N LEU A 232 16.36 -11.22 -10.62
CA LEU A 232 16.22 -12.59 -11.09
C LEU A 232 15.34 -12.69 -12.35
N SER A 233 15.69 -13.59 -13.25
CA SER A 233 14.95 -13.83 -14.49
C SER A 233 13.48 -14.22 -14.25
N ASN A 234 13.21 -14.98 -13.19
CA ASN A 234 11.87 -15.40 -12.78
C ASN A 234 11.06 -14.28 -12.08
N SER A 235 11.67 -13.10 -11.88
CA SER A 235 11.04 -11.95 -11.22
C SER A 235 10.47 -12.21 -9.82
N SER A 236 11.01 -13.19 -9.11
CA SER A 236 10.53 -13.58 -7.78
C SER A 236 10.90 -12.59 -6.68
N ILE A 237 11.90 -11.74 -6.92
CA ILE A 237 12.35 -10.70 -6.00
C ILE A 237 12.26 -9.36 -6.69
N GLU A 238 11.63 -8.37 -6.05
CA GLU A 238 11.65 -6.96 -6.44
C GLU A 238 12.09 -6.12 -5.26
N LEU A 239 13.02 -5.20 -5.51
CA LEU A 239 13.44 -4.13 -4.60
C LEU A 239 13.01 -2.81 -5.20
N GLY A 240 12.35 -1.96 -4.43
CA GLY A 240 11.87 -0.66 -4.89
C GLY A 240 12.40 0.49 -4.05
N ALA A 241 12.53 1.65 -4.69
CA ALA A 241 12.80 2.92 -4.04
C ALA A 241 11.89 4.00 -4.62
N SER A 242 11.36 4.87 -3.77
CA SER A 242 10.43 5.93 -4.16
C SER A 242 10.78 7.25 -3.51
N ILE A 243 10.42 8.32 -4.22
CA ILE A 243 10.46 9.69 -3.73
C ILE A 243 9.16 10.39 -4.11
N MET A 244 8.65 11.25 -3.20
CA MET A 244 7.59 12.20 -3.49
C MET A 244 8.00 13.55 -2.91
N THR A 245 7.93 14.61 -3.70
CA THR A 245 8.38 15.93 -3.28
C THR A 245 7.53 17.04 -3.89
N GLY A 246 7.19 18.04 -3.10
CA GLY A 246 6.39 19.18 -3.53
C GLY A 246 6.19 20.20 -2.42
N LYS A 247 5.73 21.39 -2.78
CA LYS A 247 5.31 22.40 -1.81
C LYS A 247 3.92 22.04 -1.28
N VAL A 248 3.72 22.23 0.02
CA VAL A 248 2.47 21.87 0.73
C VAL A 248 1.72 23.07 1.28
N GLY A 249 2.33 24.27 1.21
CA GLY A 249 1.69 25.49 1.71
C GLY A 249 0.84 26.17 0.64
N ASP A 250 -0.23 26.85 1.08
CA ASP A 250 -1.13 27.58 0.22
C ASP A 250 -0.45 28.82 -0.37
N ALA A 251 -0.75 29.14 -1.62
CA ALA A 251 -0.25 30.33 -2.29
C ALA A 251 -0.61 31.61 -1.53
N GLY A 252 0.35 32.55 -1.41
CA GLY A 252 0.17 33.82 -0.72
C GLY A 252 0.19 33.73 0.81
N THR A 253 0.38 32.55 1.40
CA THR A 253 0.56 32.39 2.85
C THR A 253 2.04 32.40 3.24
N LYS A 254 2.32 32.59 4.55
CA LYS A 254 3.69 32.46 5.06
C LYS A 254 4.29 31.07 4.84
N ASN A 255 3.45 30.06 4.64
CA ASN A 255 3.85 28.66 4.43
C ASN A 255 4.00 28.28 2.95
N GLU A 256 3.80 29.21 2.00
CA GLU A 256 3.81 28.95 0.55
C GLU A 256 5.03 28.16 0.06
N ASN A 257 6.18 28.33 0.73
CA ASN A 257 7.43 27.68 0.33
C ASN A 257 7.79 26.44 1.16
N VAL A 258 6.90 25.98 2.03
CA VAL A 258 7.13 24.77 2.83
C VAL A 258 7.11 23.55 1.92
N MET A 259 8.18 22.76 1.97
CA MET A 259 8.35 21.53 1.19
C MET A 259 8.00 20.32 2.03
N ALA A 260 7.35 19.35 1.42
CA ALA A 260 7.30 17.98 1.93
C ALA A 260 8.18 17.09 1.05
N ASN A 261 8.97 16.23 1.69
CA ASN A 261 9.80 15.23 1.05
C ASN A 261 9.49 13.87 1.70
N LEU A 262 9.07 12.93 0.88
CA LEU A 262 8.77 11.58 1.29
C LEU A 262 9.70 10.61 0.57
N TYR A 263 10.23 9.65 1.28
CA TYR A 263 11.12 8.61 0.77
C TYR A 263 10.60 7.25 1.18
N ALA A 264 10.69 6.26 0.31
CA ALA A 264 10.34 4.89 0.66
C ALA A 264 11.31 3.88 0.03
N LEU A 265 11.52 2.79 0.77
CA LEU A 265 12.13 1.57 0.26
C LEU A 265 11.11 0.44 0.40
N ASP A 266 11.01 -0.40 -0.59
CA ASP A 266 10.08 -1.54 -0.58
C ASP A 266 10.72 -2.84 -1.08
N LEU A 267 10.16 -3.95 -0.62
CA LEU A 267 10.58 -5.30 -0.95
C LEU A 267 9.35 -6.15 -1.25
N ASN A 268 9.42 -6.93 -2.33
CA ASN A 268 8.44 -7.95 -2.66
C ASN A 268 9.15 -9.23 -3.08
N ILE A 269 8.88 -10.35 -2.37
CA ILE A 269 9.42 -11.68 -2.68
C ILE A 269 8.24 -12.64 -2.80
N VAL A 270 8.19 -13.38 -3.91
CA VAL A 270 7.26 -14.48 -4.11
C VAL A 270 8.04 -15.67 -4.63
N GLU A 271 8.27 -16.66 -3.76
CA GLU A 271 9.07 -17.84 -4.07
C GLU A 271 8.31 -19.14 -3.79
N ASN A 272 8.49 -20.11 -4.68
CA ASN A 272 7.97 -21.47 -4.49
C ASN A 272 9.06 -22.35 -3.89
N ILE A 273 8.93 -22.64 -2.60
CA ILE A 273 9.81 -23.53 -1.84
C ILE A 273 9.00 -24.80 -1.55
N ASN A 274 9.01 -25.74 -2.50
CA ASN A 274 8.17 -26.94 -2.43
C ASN A 274 8.22 -27.60 -1.03
N PRO A 275 7.07 -27.88 -0.40
CA PRO A 275 5.70 -27.84 -0.94
C PRO A 275 4.94 -26.51 -0.74
N PHE A 276 5.63 -25.45 -0.36
CA PHE A 276 5.03 -24.16 0.00
C PHE A 276 5.35 -23.06 -1.02
N GLN A 277 4.47 -22.07 -1.08
CA GLN A 277 4.75 -20.75 -1.64
C GLN A 277 4.97 -19.78 -0.49
N LEU A 278 6.09 -19.11 -0.50
CA LEU A 278 6.45 -18.03 0.43
C LEU A 278 6.21 -16.68 -0.24
N ASN A 279 5.56 -15.77 0.48
CA ASN A 279 5.33 -14.41 0.05
C ASN A 279 5.80 -13.47 1.17
N ILE A 280 6.83 -12.67 0.92
CA ILE A 280 7.35 -11.68 1.86
C ILE A 280 7.22 -10.30 1.21
N LYS A 281 6.68 -9.35 1.94
CA LYS A 281 6.57 -7.95 1.49
C LYS A 281 6.90 -7.03 2.64
N GLY A 282 7.44 -5.87 2.30
CA GLY A 282 7.71 -4.84 3.28
C GLY A 282 7.88 -3.49 2.62
N GLN A 283 7.64 -2.45 3.40
CA GLN A 283 7.89 -1.07 3.02
C GLN A 283 8.34 -0.30 4.26
N TYR A 284 9.27 0.60 4.07
CA TYR A 284 9.67 1.58 5.07
C TYR A 284 9.67 2.94 4.42
N SER A 285 9.03 3.93 5.04
CA SER A 285 8.95 5.28 4.52
C SER A 285 9.19 6.33 5.59
N ILE A 286 9.69 7.47 5.13
CA ILE A 286 10.01 8.66 5.90
C ILE A 286 9.27 9.82 5.24
N THR A 287 8.64 10.67 6.05
CA THR A 287 8.04 11.94 5.62
C THR A 287 8.69 13.06 6.41
N ASP A 288 9.30 13.99 5.69
CA ASP A 288 9.91 15.19 6.24
C ASP A 288 9.20 16.44 5.68
N ILE A 289 8.66 17.27 6.56
CA ILE A 289 8.03 18.54 6.21
C ILE A 289 8.92 19.69 6.71
N GLY A 290 9.16 20.67 5.85
CA GLY A 290 9.98 21.82 6.17
C GLY A 290 9.47 22.56 7.41
N HIS A 291 10.36 23.24 8.10
CA HIS A 291 10.03 23.98 9.32
C HIS A 291 8.98 25.07 9.05
N THR A 292 7.92 25.06 9.84
CA THR A 292 6.86 26.05 9.80
C THR A 292 6.16 26.17 11.13
N ASP A 293 5.37 27.23 11.28
CA ASP A 293 4.46 27.40 12.41
C ASP A 293 3.07 26.88 12.04
N TYR A 294 2.48 26.17 12.97
CA TYR A 294 1.12 25.63 12.90
C TYR A 294 0.20 26.42 13.81
N ILE A 295 -1.09 26.34 13.57
CA ILE A 295 -2.12 26.97 14.41
C ILE A 295 -2.88 25.86 15.12
N ASN A 296 -2.87 25.89 16.44
CA ASN A 296 -3.67 24.97 17.25
C ASN A 296 -5.17 25.30 17.04
N PRO A 297 -5.98 24.37 16.53
CA PRO A 297 -7.40 24.63 16.24
C PRO A 297 -8.23 24.81 17.54
N VAL A 298 -7.74 24.41 18.70
CA VAL A 298 -8.47 24.50 19.98
C VAL A 298 -8.40 25.91 20.57
N ASP A 299 -7.21 26.52 20.57
CA ASP A 299 -6.94 27.79 21.26
C ASP A 299 -6.35 28.88 20.34
N SER A 300 -6.19 28.57 19.04
CA SER A 300 -5.58 29.44 18.03
C SER A 300 -4.13 29.87 18.35
N SER A 301 -3.48 29.21 19.30
CA SER A 301 -2.08 29.47 19.58
C SER A 301 -1.17 29.00 18.43
N THR A 302 -0.05 29.67 18.24
CA THR A 302 0.95 29.28 17.29
C THR A 302 1.94 28.33 17.96
N TYR A 303 2.22 27.19 17.31
CA TYR A 303 3.21 26.22 17.78
C TYR A 303 4.05 25.71 16.61
N SER A 304 5.23 25.17 16.89
CA SER A 304 6.10 24.56 15.89
C SER A 304 6.73 23.29 16.42
N PHE A 305 7.04 22.39 15.52
CA PHE A 305 7.71 21.14 15.82
C PHE A 305 8.48 20.64 14.60
N ASN A 306 9.44 19.74 14.82
CA ASN A 306 10.13 19.05 13.74
C ASN A 306 9.19 17.97 13.20
N ASN A 307 8.64 18.19 11.99
CA ASN A 307 7.67 17.33 11.36
C ASN A 307 8.36 16.21 10.59
N HIS A 308 8.74 15.18 11.33
CA HIS A 308 9.39 13.97 10.85
C HIS A 308 8.60 12.74 11.25
N THR A 309 8.02 12.05 10.27
CA THR A 309 7.20 10.84 10.47
C THR A 309 7.89 9.65 9.83
N THR A 310 7.86 8.51 10.51
CA THR A 310 8.36 7.24 9.98
C THR A 310 7.29 6.18 10.06
N THR A 311 7.18 5.36 9.02
CA THR A 311 6.31 4.19 9.02
C THR A 311 7.01 3.02 8.36
N GLY A 312 6.71 1.83 8.83
CA GLY A 312 7.26 0.62 8.24
C GLY A 312 6.42 -0.60 8.56
N TYR A 313 6.40 -1.55 7.65
CA TYR A 313 5.87 -2.87 7.91
C TYR A 313 6.69 -3.93 7.18
N VAL A 314 6.64 -5.13 7.71
CA VAL A 314 7.06 -6.36 7.05
C VAL A 314 5.97 -7.41 7.26
N MET A 315 5.64 -8.15 6.21
CA MET A 315 4.72 -9.27 6.28
C MET A 315 5.29 -10.50 5.59
N ALA A 316 4.89 -11.66 6.09
CA ALA A 316 5.18 -12.95 5.47
C ALA A 316 3.90 -13.79 5.42
N ALA A 317 3.69 -14.48 4.30
CA ALA A 317 2.59 -15.42 4.12
C ALA A 317 3.13 -16.74 3.56
N LEU A 318 2.52 -17.83 4.01
CA LEU A 318 2.89 -19.19 3.60
C LEU A 318 1.66 -19.95 3.16
N ARG A 319 1.69 -20.49 1.94
CA ARG A 319 0.61 -21.27 1.34
C ARG A 319 1.13 -22.64 0.91
N PRO A 320 0.46 -23.77 1.29
CA PRO A 320 0.89 -25.13 0.95
C PRO A 320 0.44 -25.54 -0.47
N VAL A 321 1.05 -24.98 -1.51
CA VAL A 321 0.59 -25.07 -2.91
C VAL A 321 0.70 -26.48 -3.53
N SER A 322 1.63 -27.31 -3.05
CA SER A 322 1.85 -28.67 -3.59
C SER A 322 1.01 -29.73 -2.87
N PHE A 323 0.25 -29.36 -1.86
CA PHE A 323 -0.62 -30.31 -1.16
C PHE A 323 -1.89 -30.58 -1.98
N LYS A 324 -2.41 -31.79 -1.80
CA LYS A 324 -3.70 -32.19 -2.39
C LYS A 324 -4.85 -31.77 -1.48
N ASN A 325 -6.06 -31.79 -2.02
CA ASN A 325 -7.30 -31.49 -1.32
C ASN A 325 -7.41 -30.03 -0.85
N PHE A 326 -8.24 -29.79 0.14
CA PHE A 326 -8.58 -28.46 0.65
C PHE A 326 -7.39 -27.74 1.36
N ILE A 327 -6.35 -28.48 1.77
CA ILE A 327 -5.19 -27.92 2.49
C ILE A 327 -4.49 -26.86 1.66
N LYS A 328 -4.37 -27.05 0.34
CA LYS A 328 -3.75 -26.08 -0.58
C LYS A 328 -4.45 -24.70 -0.61
N ASN A 329 -5.67 -24.64 -0.12
CA ASN A 329 -6.48 -23.43 -0.12
C ASN A 329 -6.24 -22.57 1.13
N PHE A 330 -5.56 -23.09 2.16
CA PHE A 330 -5.20 -22.31 3.32
C PHE A 330 -3.94 -21.50 3.07
N GLU A 331 -3.88 -20.34 3.68
CA GLU A 331 -2.70 -19.48 3.73
C GLU A 331 -2.65 -18.86 5.12
N ILE A 332 -1.50 -18.91 5.76
CA ILE A 332 -1.23 -18.22 7.02
C ILE A 332 -0.35 -17.01 6.74
N ALA A 333 -0.63 -15.89 7.42
CA ALA A 333 0.17 -14.69 7.26
C ALA A 333 0.41 -14.01 8.62
N GLY A 334 1.56 -13.36 8.74
CA GLY A 334 1.94 -12.51 9.86
C GLY A 334 2.46 -11.17 9.35
N ARG A 335 2.09 -10.06 10.00
CA ARG A 335 2.58 -8.72 9.72
C ARG A 335 3.00 -8.05 11.01
N TYR A 336 4.17 -7.42 10.99
CA TYR A 336 4.61 -6.48 12.00
C TYR A 336 4.73 -5.10 11.39
N GLY A 337 4.21 -4.09 12.06
CA GLY A 337 4.27 -2.69 11.64
C GLY A 337 4.72 -1.77 12.77
N ASN A 338 5.28 -0.63 12.38
CA ASN A 338 5.57 0.47 13.28
C ASN A 338 5.23 1.80 12.61
N TYR A 339 4.67 2.71 13.38
CA TYR A 339 4.36 4.07 12.98
C TYR A 339 4.83 5.04 14.05
N THR A 340 5.50 6.12 13.66
CA THR A 340 5.96 7.15 14.60
C THR A 340 5.80 8.51 13.94
N SER A 341 4.97 9.35 14.53
CA SER A 341 4.78 10.74 14.16
C SER A 341 5.30 11.66 15.29
N PRO A 342 5.55 12.95 15.03
CA PRO A 342 6.16 13.85 16.00
C PRO A 342 5.31 13.99 17.26
N ALA A 343 5.88 13.66 18.42
CA ALA A 343 5.18 13.71 19.72
C ALA A 343 4.66 15.11 20.08
N ASN A 344 5.28 16.16 19.54
CA ASN A 344 4.88 17.55 19.77
C ASN A 344 3.80 18.06 18.82
N SER A 345 3.39 17.26 17.83
CA SER A 345 2.28 17.56 16.93
C SER A 345 0.94 17.17 17.55
N LEU A 346 -0.18 17.69 17.03
CA LEU A 346 -1.52 17.30 17.47
C LEU A 346 -1.87 15.85 17.04
N PHE A 347 -1.22 15.31 16.02
CA PHE A 347 -1.36 13.92 15.55
C PHE A 347 -0.23 13.00 16.05
N GLY A 348 0.48 13.44 17.11
CA GLY A 348 1.63 12.69 17.67
C GLY A 348 1.24 11.30 18.14
N THR A 349 1.83 10.28 17.53
CA THR A 349 1.62 8.88 17.91
C THR A 349 2.89 8.06 17.73
N LYS A 350 2.97 6.95 18.45
CA LYS A 350 4.02 5.95 18.27
C LYS A 350 3.45 4.58 18.52
N ASP A 351 3.19 3.86 17.45
CA ASP A 351 2.50 2.59 17.46
C ASP A 351 3.36 1.45 16.93
N ASN A 352 3.12 0.27 17.51
CA ASN A 352 3.60 -1.00 16.99
C ASN A 352 2.39 -1.91 16.83
N SER A 353 2.28 -2.52 15.66
CA SER A 353 1.19 -3.43 15.32
C SER A 353 1.72 -4.83 15.04
N LEU A 354 0.95 -5.83 15.42
CA LEU A 354 1.14 -7.23 15.07
C LEU A 354 -0.19 -7.77 14.56
N ALA A 355 -0.24 -8.21 13.31
CA ALA A 355 -1.40 -8.87 12.74
C ALA A 355 -1.08 -10.32 12.36
N LEU A 356 -2.03 -11.22 12.63
CA LEU A 356 -2.00 -12.62 12.22
C LEU A 356 -3.25 -12.90 11.41
N SER A 357 -3.10 -13.59 10.28
CA SER A 357 -4.23 -13.90 9.40
C SER A 357 -4.24 -15.35 8.97
N LEU A 358 -5.45 -15.91 8.92
CA LEU A 358 -5.75 -17.20 8.32
C LEU A 358 -6.69 -16.95 7.13
N ASN A 359 -6.21 -17.27 5.94
CA ASN A 359 -6.94 -17.09 4.69
C ASN A 359 -7.37 -18.46 4.15
N TYR A 360 -8.59 -18.54 3.66
CA TYR A 360 -9.09 -19.68 2.92
C TYR A 360 -9.55 -19.27 1.53
N TRP A 361 -8.83 -19.71 0.51
CA TRP A 361 -9.09 -19.42 -0.88
C TRP A 361 -10.10 -20.40 -1.46
N LEU A 362 -11.33 -19.96 -1.66
CA LEU A 362 -12.38 -20.75 -2.34
C LEU A 362 -11.98 -21.01 -3.81
N ASN A 363 -11.40 -20.01 -4.43
CA ASN A 363 -10.75 -20.06 -5.74
C ASN A 363 -9.71 -18.92 -5.81
N TRP A 364 -9.11 -18.67 -6.97
CA TRP A 364 -8.07 -17.65 -7.11
C TRP A 364 -8.59 -16.19 -7.02
N ARG A 365 -9.93 -15.99 -7.11
CA ARG A 365 -10.60 -14.70 -7.02
C ARG A 365 -11.34 -14.47 -5.71
N THR A 366 -11.53 -15.52 -4.89
CA THR A 366 -12.43 -15.46 -3.74
C THR A 366 -11.73 -15.97 -2.50
N VAL A 367 -11.70 -15.15 -1.46
CA VAL A 367 -11.05 -15.48 -0.19
C VAL A 367 -11.96 -15.16 0.99
N VAL A 368 -11.98 -16.07 1.96
CA VAL A 368 -12.47 -15.80 3.32
C VAL A 368 -11.26 -15.62 4.22
N ARG A 369 -11.24 -14.56 5.00
CA ARG A 369 -10.09 -14.17 5.80
C ARG A 369 -10.49 -13.91 7.23
N TYR A 370 -9.74 -14.49 8.15
CA TYR A 370 -9.81 -14.13 9.57
C TYR A 370 -8.50 -13.47 9.96
N THR A 371 -8.58 -12.23 10.45
CA THR A 371 -7.40 -11.46 10.90
C THR A 371 -7.57 -11.07 12.36
N TYR A 372 -6.54 -11.30 13.16
CA TYR A 372 -6.39 -10.72 14.50
C TYR A 372 -5.27 -9.70 14.46
N GLU A 373 -5.51 -8.50 14.96
CA GLU A 373 -4.53 -7.44 15.03
C GLU A 373 -4.46 -6.84 16.44
N ALA A 374 -3.24 -6.67 16.92
CA ALA A 374 -2.95 -6.02 18.19
C ALA A 374 -2.06 -4.80 17.92
N ILE A 375 -2.53 -3.62 18.32
CA ILE A 375 -1.78 -2.35 18.25
C ILE A 375 -1.51 -1.89 19.67
N LYS A 376 -0.29 -1.45 19.91
CA LYS A 376 0.12 -0.86 21.19
C LYS A 376 1.00 0.33 20.93
N GLY A 377 0.62 1.44 21.54
CA GLY A 377 1.40 2.65 21.40
C GLY A 377 1.09 3.73 22.40
N THR A 378 1.51 4.94 22.02
CA THR A 378 1.26 6.17 22.76
C THR A 378 0.66 7.17 21.79
N ASP A 379 -0.50 7.70 22.14
CA ASP A 379 -1.20 8.72 21.38
C ASP A 379 -1.26 10.04 22.15
N ARG A 380 -1.45 11.14 21.42
CA ARG A 380 -2.05 12.32 22.00
C ARG A 380 -3.52 12.06 22.27
N VAL A 381 -3.97 12.38 23.47
CA VAL A 381 -5.40 12.37 23.79
C VAL A 381 -6.08 13.40 22.89
N SER A 382 -7.21 13.02 22.29
CA SER A 382 -7.96 13.83 21.34
C SER A 382 -8.19 15.28 21.82
N ASP A 383 -8.37 16.18 20.89
CA ASP A 383 -8.54 17.62 21.08
C ASP A 383 -9.61 18.01 22.13
N ALA A 384 -10.66 17.19 22.28
CA ALA A 384 -11.68 17.35 23.31
C ALA A 384 -11.12 17.33 24.75
N LEU A 385 -9.91 16.83 24.96
CA LEU A 385 -9.22 16.71 26.23
C LEU A 385 -7.93 17.54 26.28
N GLY A 386 -7.74 18.50 25.35
CA GLY A 386 -6.61 19.42 25.35
C GLY A 386 -5.30 18.86 24.80
N GLY A 387 -5.35 17.81 24.00
CA GLY A 387 -4.18 17.31 23.25
C GLY A 387 -3.00 16.90 24.13
N THR A 388 -3.25 16.27 25.27
CA THR A 388 -2.19 15.93 26.24
C THR A 388 -1.35 14.75 25.74
N PRO A 389 -0.02 14.90 25.57
CA PRO A 389 0.84 13.82 25.12
C PRO A 389 0.97 12.72 26.19
N GLY A 390 1.10 11.47 25.76
CA GLY A 390 1.47 10.35 26.61
C GLY A 390 0.34 9.42 27.04
N ALA A 391 -0.82 9.46 26.40
CA ALA A 391 -1.81 8.40 26.55
C ALA A 391 -1.25 7.06 26.02
N ILE A 392 -1.43 5.99 26.78
CA ILE A 392 -1.08 4.63 26.31
C ILE A 392 -2.32 4.00 25.70
N THR A 393 -2.24 3.68 24.41
CA THR A 393 -3.32 3.03 23.69
C THR A 393 -3.00 1.57 23.41
N LYS A 394 -3.98 0.70 23.63
CA LYS A 394 -3.94 -0.72 23.26
C LYS A 394 -5.21 -1.06 22.54
N SER A 395 -5.10 -1.46 21.29
CA SER A 395 -6.22 -1.91 20.47
C SER A 395 -6.06 -3.38 20.11
N ASN A 396 -7.16 -4.13 20.18
CA ASN A 396 -7.23 -5.51 19.73
C ASN A 396 -8.44 -5.65 18.82
N SER A 397 -8.20 -6.01 17.59
CA SER A 397 -9.21 -6.13 16.55
C SER A 397 -9.27 -7.55 16.02
N MET A 398 -10.48 -8.01 15.74
CA MET A 398 -10.76 -9.27 15.07
C MET A 398 -11.62 -8.97 13.86
N TYR A 399 -11.20 -9.45 12.72
CA TYR A 399 -11.86 -9.25 11.44
C TYR A 399 -12.22 -10.61 10.84
N LEU A 400 -13.43 -10.72 10.33
CA LEU A 400 -13.83 -11.80 9.44
C LEU A 400 -14.29 -11.16 8.14
N GLN A 401 -13.56 -11.38 7.06
CA GLN A 401 -13.76 -10.71 5.78
C GLN A 401 -13.95 -11.74 4.66
N PHE A 402 -14.91 -11.46 3.79
CA PHE A 402 -15.09 -12.12 2.52
C PHE A 402 -14.76 -11.12 1.41
N SER A 403 -13.87 -11.49 0.50
CA SER A 403 -13.50 -10.68 -0.66
C SER A 403 -13.61 -11.49 -1.93
N ILE A 404 -14.19 -10.89 -2.96
CA ILE A 404 -14.29 -11.47 -4.30
C ILE A 404 -13.84 -10.45 -5.34
N GLN A 405 -13.01 -10.91 -6.26
CA GLN A 405 -12.68 -10.18 -7.49
C GLN A 405 -13.73 -10.53 -8.56
N LEU A 406 -14.37 -9.53 -9.10
CA LEU A 406 -15.38 -9.63 -10.15
C LEU A 406 -14.74 -9.91 -11.52
#